data_976523c6984f2ce342692fdcd06f0318
#
_entry.id   976523c6984f2ce342692fdcd06f0318
#
_cell.length_a   1.000
_cell.length_b   1.000
_cell.length_c   1.000
_cell.angle_alpha   90.00
_cell.angle_beta   90.00
_cell.angle_gamma   90.00
#
_symmetry.space_group_name_H-M   'P 1'
#
loop_
_entity.id
_entity.type
_entity.pdbx_description
1 polymer ?
#
loop_
_entity_poly.entity_id
_entity_poly.type
_entity_poly.pdbx_seq_one_letter_code
_entity_poly.pdbx_strand_id
1 'polypeptide(L)'
;MLKELLSQTDHSGGSDCRLSRAAPMAGVEVLEFDCPVPPAAAPVGKPGYFEMLLCRKGRLQAELKGGGSLSVRSRDILLLSDPAQVEFFRFLRERVRGVLVAVEGRAARGSLDALCALLGITLDTGQVREIMGAHRGCALIRGTAWGDAVFSALEKLSPGERGSYCALKAAELLYLLCCRSPLLTGAVPSVYCDPRQSEAARAAHDYMMTHLDEQMTIQVLSSRFHISPTALKSCFRRLYGKPLHQYLLAARMRRAEELLTTTSLSILQVAAADTNATET
;
A
#
# COMPACT_ATOMS: atom_id res chain seq x y z
N MET A 1 4.51 3.29 11.57
CA MET A 1 3.41 4.05 10.94
C MET A 1 3.87 5.46 10.65
N LEU A 2 3.24 6.15 9.70
CA LEU A 2 3.61 7.53 9.36
C LEU A 2 3.40 8.47 10.55
N LYS A 3 2.38 8.22 11.39
CA LYS A 3 2.16 8.91 12.66
C LYS A 3 3.39 8.91 13.55
N GLU A 4 4.03 7.78 13.73
CA GLU A 4 5.20 7.66 14.62
C GLU A 4 6.42 8.35 14.03
N LEU A 5 6.59 8.26 12.70
CA LEU A 5 7.62 9.00 11.99
C LEU A 5 7.48 10.51 12.20
N LEU A 6 6.27 11.06 12.01
CA LEU A 6 5.99 12.47 12.23
C LEU A 6 6.17 12.88 13.69
N SER A 7 5.84 11.99 14.64
CA SER A 7 6.01 12.24 16.07
C SER A 7 7.47 12.28 16.51
N GLN A 8 8.35 11.49 15.88
CA GLN A 8 9.79 11.48 16.17
C GLN A 8 10.48 12.76 15.68
N THR A 9 10.01 13.35 14.58
CA THR A 9 10.56 14.60 14.08
C THR A 9 10.29 15.79 15.01
N ASP A 10 9.24 15.75 15.80
CA ASP A 10 8.90 16.79 16.80
C ASP A 10 9.88 16.82 17.98
N HIS A 11 10.49 15.67 18.32
CA HIS A 11 11.41 15.54 19.46
C HIS A 11 12.89 15.80 19.11
N SER A 12 13.25 15.79 17.84
CA SER A 12 14.64 15.95 17.38
C SER A 12 15.06 17.41 17.22
N GLY A 13 14.69 18.28 18.13
CA GLY A 13 15.21 19.61 18.47
C GLY A 13 15.85 20.56 17.42
N GLY A 14 15.85 20.19 16.16
CA GLY A 14 16.53 20.92 15.07
C GLY A 14 15.71 21.07 13.78
N SER A 15 14.50 20.52 13.73
CA SER A 15 13.68 20.63 12.52
C SER A 15 12.61 21.72 12.69
N ASP A 16 12.54 22.65 11.75
CA ASP A 16 11.47 23.65 11.57
C ASP A 16 10.12 22.95 11.19
N CYS A 17 9.84 21.81 11.82
CA CYS A 17 8.61 21.02 11.66
C CYS A 17 7.56 21.53 12.61
N ARG A 18 6.40 21.92 12.08
CA ARG A 18 5.22 22.29 12.88
C ARG A 18 4.26 21.13 12.90
N LEU A 19 3.97 20.62 14.09
CA LEU A 19 3.05 19.53 14.31
C LEU A 19 1.96 19.98 15.29
N SER A 20 0.70 19.85 14.87
CA SER A 20 -0.48 20.03 15.73
C SER A 20 -1.22 18.70 15.87
N ARG A 21 -1.69 18.38 17.07
CA ARG A 21 -2.39 17.13 17.37
C ARG A 21 -3.77 17.38 17.93
N ALA A 22 -4.73 16.55 17.51
CA ALA A 22 -6.08 16.51 18.06
C ALA A 22 -6.51 15.05 18.21
N ALA A 23 -7.30 14.76 19.24
CA ALA A 23 -7.92 13.45 19.47
C ALA A 23 -9.45 13.64 19.55
N PRO A 24 -10.13 13.79 18.40
CA PRO A 24 -11.55 14.12 18.35
C PRO A 24 -12.47 13.03 18.91
N MET A 25 -12.01 11.76 18.91
CA MET A 25 -12.71 10.64 19.54
C MET A 25 -11.73 9.56 19.97
N ALA A 26 -12.16 8.65 20.84
CA ALA A 26 -11.31 7.55 21.31
C ALA A 26 -10.75 6.73 20.13
N GLY A 27 -9.46 6.47 20.15
CA GLY A 27 -8.76 5.69 19.12
C GLY A 27 -8.59 6.41 17.76
N VAL A 28 -8.96 7.68 17.64
CA VAL A 28 -8.75 8.49 16.44
C VAL A 28 -7.89 9.69 16.78
N GLU A 29 -6.71 9.77 16.19
CA GLU A 29 -5.82 10.92 16.30
C GLU A 29 -5.68 11.60 14.94
N VAL A 30 -5.66 12.93 14.97
CA VAL A 30 -5.43 13.77 13.79
C VAL A 30 -4.20 14.60 14.02
N LEU A 31 -3.25 14.51 13.08
CA LEU A 31 -1.99 15.24 13.09
C LEU A 31 -1.96 16.16 11.87
N GLU A 32 -1.99 17.47 12.08
CA GLU A 32 -1.68 18.45 11.03
C GLU A 32 -0.18 18.76 11.10
N PHE A 33 0.51 18.63 9.98
CA PHE A 33 1.95 18.80 9.91
C PHE A 33 2.39 19.71 8.76
N ASP A 34 3.49 20.44 8.99
CA ASP A 34 4.22 21.23 8.02
C ASP A 34 5.71 21.02 8.29
N CYS A 35 6.29 20.04 7.62
CA CYS A 35 7.66 19.61 7.87
C CYS A 35 8.54 19.89 6.66
N PRO A 36 9.76 20.44 6.88
CA PRO A 36 10.83 20.30 5.91
C PRO A 36 11.16 18.80 5.78
N VAL A 37 11.95 18.44 4.80
CA VAL A 37 12.34 17.04 4.53
C VAL A 37 12.75 16.32 5.82
N PRO A 38 11.93 15.43 6.37
CA PRO A 38 12.39 14.60 7.47
C PRO A 38 13.38 13.56 6.98
N PRO A 39 14.28 13.06 7.86
CA PRO A 39 15.15 11.96 7.51
C PRO A 39 14.31 10.75 7.07
N ALA A 40 14.79 10.03 6.06
CA ALA A 40 14.20 8.77 5.66
C ALA A 40 14.21 7.81 6.87
N ALA A 41 13.03 7.48 7.37
CA ALA A 41 12.89 6.55 8.48
C ALA A 41 11.93 5.43 8.12
N ALA A 42 12.24 4.24 8.61
CA ALA A 42 11.36 3.08 8.45
C ALA A 42 10.13 3.23 9.35
N PRO A 43 8.92 3.03 8.83
CA PRO A 43 7.73 3.04 9.65
C PRO A 43 7.73 1.85 10.61
N VAL A 44 7.44 2.10 11.89
CA VAL A 44 7.25 1.04 12.87
C VAL A 44 5.85 0.45 12.69
N GLY A 45 5.76 -0.85 12.41
CA GLY A 45 4.49 -1.56 12.24
C GLY A 45 3.71 -1.68 13.55
N LYS A 46 2.42 -1.34 13.54
CA LYS A 46 1.47 -1.70 14.59
C LYS A 46 0.24 -2.33 13.95
N PRO A 47 -0.02 -3.62 14.18
CA PRO A 47 -1.21 -4.27 13.65
C PRO A 47 -2.48 -3.62 14.19
N GLY A 48 -3.52 -3.52 13.36
CA GLY A 48 -4.82 -2.97 13.75
C GLY A 48 -4.94 -1.45 13.62
N TYR A 49 -3.96 -0.78 13.01
CA TYR A 49 -4.04 0.64 12.66
C TYR A 49 -4.45 0.85 11.21
N PHE A 50 -5.19 1.91 10.98
CA PHE A 50 -5.48 2.47 9.66
C PHE A 50 -5.07 3.94 9.66
N GLU A 51 -4.35 4.37 8.63
CA GLU A 51 -3.95 5.76 8.47
C GLU A 51 -4.45 6.32 7.15
N MET A 52 -4.96 7.53 7.18
CA MET A 52 -5.34 8.32 6.02
C MET A 52 -4.50 9.60 6.00
N LEU A 53 -3.60 9.71 5.04
CA LEU A 53 -2.82 10.92 4.82
C LEU A 53 -3.46 11.77 3.71
N LEU A 54 -3.87 12.98 4.05
CA LEU A 54 -4.32 14.02 3.14
C LEU A 54 -3.11 14.92 2.82
N CYS A 55 -2.49 14.75 1.65
CA CYS A 55 -1.35 15.56 1.24
C CYS A 55 -1.82 16.92 0.71
N ARG A 56 -1.63 18.00 1.46
CA ARG A 56 -2.06 19.36 1.06
C ARG A 56 -1.05 20.07 0.18
N LYS A 57 0.24 19.89 0.44
CA LYS A 57 1.35 20.50 -0.33
C LYS A 57 2.60 19.64 -0.28
N GLY A 58 3.39 19.69 -1.34
CA GLY A 58 4.65 18.96 -1.45
C GLY A 58 4.48 17.58 -2.08
N ARG A 59 5.53 16.76 -1.96
CA ARG A 59 5.58 15.41 -2.50
C ARG A 59 6.32 14.48 -1.57
N LEU A 60 5.75 13.32 -1.33
CA LEU A 60 6.41 12.23 -0.63
C LEU A 60 6.35 10.94 -1.47
N GLN A 61 7.26 10.04 -1.19
CA GLN A 61 7.35 8.74 -1.85
C GLN A 61 7.33 7.66 -0.78
N ALA A 62 6.43 6.70 -0.92
CA ALA A 62 6.41 5.49 -0.11
C ALA A 62 7.08 4.36 -0.89
N GLU A 63 8.21 3.88 -0.41
CA GLU A 63 8.92 2.72 -0.96
C GLU A 63 8.34 1.45 -0.36
N LEU A 64 8.01 0.48 -1.23
CA LEU A 64 7.35 -0.74 -0.82
C LEU A 64 8.35 -1.89 -0.69
N LYS A 65 8.20 -2.72 0.32
CA LYS A 65 8.95 -3.97 0.48
C LYS A 65 8.79 -4.86 -0.75
N GLY A 66 9.91 -5.37 -1.24
CA GLY A 66 9.91 -6.17 -2.46
C GLY A 66 9.93 -5.35 -3.76
N GLY A 67 10.14 -4.04 -3.65
CA GLY A 67 10.32 -3.11 -4.77
C GLY A 67 9.05 -2.45 -5.27
N GLY A 68 9.22 -1.26 -5.81
CA GLY A 68 8.16 -0.38 -6.24
C GLY A 68 7.97 0.79 -5.28
N SER A 69 7.44 1.88 -5.78
CA SER A 69 7.18 3.07 -4.98
C SER A 69 5.86 3.73 -5.37
N LEU A 70 5.23 4.37 -4.39
CA LEU A 70 4.06 5.22 -4.57
C LEU A 70 4.46 6.67 -4.37
N SER A 71 4.29 7.49 -5.41
CA SER A 71 4.52 8.93 -5.32
C SER A 71 3.21 9.61 -4.93
N VAL A 72 3.18 10.22 -3.75
CA VAL A 72 2.06 10.99 -3.21
C VAL A 72 2.33 12.47 -3.47
N ARG A 73 1.40 13.14 -4.12
CA ARG A 73 1.48 14.55 -4.52
C ARG A 73 0.45 15.37 -3.77
N SER A 74 0.53 16.69 -3.93
CA SER A 74 -0.53 17.59 -3.47
C SER A 74 -1.90 17.14 -4.00
N ARG A 75 -2.92 17.14 -3.13
CA ARG A 75 -4.30 16.66 -3.34
C ARG A 75 -4.46 15.14 -3.50
N ASP A 76 -3.40 14.36 -3.23
CA ASP A 76 -3.51 12.91 -3.10
C ASP A 76 -3.88 12.52 -1.67
N ILE A 77 -4.58 11.39 -1.53
CA ILE A 77 -4.90 10.76 -0.26
C ILE A 77 -4.24 9.39 -0.23
N LEU A 78 -3.32 9.18 0.72
CA LEU A 78 -2.66 7.89 0.92
C LEU A 78 -3.32 7.15 2.08
N LEU A 79 -3.70 5.91 1.83
CA LEU A 79 -4.25 4.99 2.84
C LEU A 79 -3.19 3.96 3.22
N LEU A 80 -3.04 3.73 4.50
CA LEU A 80 -2.11 2.76 5.07
C LEU A 80 -2.86 1.90 6.09
N SER A 81 -2.85 0.58 5.93
CA SER A 81 -3.44 -0.34 6.91
C SER A 81 -2.43 -1.33 7.49
N ASP A 82 -1.36 -1.58 6.76
CA ASP A 82 -0.24 -2.41 7.20
C ASP A 82 1.09 -1.76 6.79
N PRO A 83 1.77 -1.10 7.73
CA PRO A 83 3.04 -0.45 7.47
C PRO A 83 4.16 -1.45 7.18
N ALA A 84 3.96 -2.75 7.44
CA ALA A 84 4.92 -3.76 7.09
C ALA A 84 5.19 -3.86 5.59
N GLN A 85 4.29 -3.35 4.75
CA GLN A 85 4.47 -3.29 3.29
C GLN A 85 5.23 -2.04 2.83
N VAL A 86 5.32 -1.00 3.64
CA VAL A 86 6.15 0.18 3.37
C VAL A 86 7.50 -0.02 4.05
N GLU A 87 8.57 0.06 3.26
CA GLU A 87 9.94 -0.05 3.75
C GLU A 87 10.41 1.25 4.38
N PHE A 88 10.18 2.36 3.67
CA PHE A 88 10.45 3.70 4.18
C PHE A 88 9.67 4.78 3.41
N PHE A 89 9.52 5.94 4.04
CA PHE A 89 9.01 7.14 3.40
C PHE A 89 10.18 8.07 3.06
N ARG A 90 10.14 8.62 1.83
CA ARG A 90 11.08 9.63 1.38
C ARG A 90 10.32 10.92 1.04
N PHE A 91 10.71 12.01 1.65
CA PHE A 91 10.20 13.33 1.32
C PHE A 91 11.11 13.96 0.27
N LEU A 92 10.58 14.39 -0.85
CA LEU A 92 11.36 14.85 -2.00
C LEU A 92 11.55 16.37 -1.95
N ARG A 93 12.68 16.81 -1.38
CA ARG A 93 13.27 18.17 -1.44
C ARG A 93 12.35 19.38 -1.16
N GLU A 94 11.11 19.20 -0.74
CA GLU A 94 10.15 20.27 -0.49
C GLU A 94 9.50 20.07 0.87
N ARG A 95 9.06 21.20 1.49
CA ARG A 95 8.20 21.10 2.68
C ARG A 95 6.92 20.34 2.31
N VAL A 96 6.59 19.36 3.12
CA VAL A 96 5.36 18.61 2.96
C VAL A 96 4.37 19.07 4.04
N ARG A 97 3.20 19.51 3.59
CA ARG A 97 2.07 19.86 4.45
C ARG A 97 0.96 18.85 4.27
N GLY A 98 0.39 18.40 5.35
CA GLY A 98 -0.71 17.46 5.27
C GLY A 98 -1.47 17.34 6.58
N VAL A 99 -2.49 16.49 6.51
CA VAL A 99 -3.24 16.03 7.67
C VAL A 99 -3.19 14.51 7.65
N LEU A 100 -2.73 13.93 8.74
CA LEU A 100 -2.76 12.48 8.96
C LEU A 100 -3.84 12.15 9.97
N VAL A 101 -4.77 11.27 9.58
CA VAL A 101 -5.74 10.67 10.51
C VAL A 101 -5.28 9.25 10.79
N ALA A 102 -5.02 8.95 12.04
CA ALA A 102 -4.64 7.61 12.50
C ALA A 102 -5.80 7.02 13.33
N VAL A 103 -6.28 5.86 12.90
CA VAL A 103 -7.36 5.13 13.55
C VAL A 103 -6.79 3.84 14.13
N GLU A 104 -6.87 3.70 15.46
CA GLU A 104 -6.54 2.46 16.15
C GLU A 104 -7.82 1.62 16.29
N GLY A 105 -7.93 0.58 15.48
CA GLY A 105 -9.18 -0.16 15.31
C GLY A 105 -9.77 -0.75 16.59
N ARG A 106 -8.94 -1.13 17.58
CA ARG A 106 -9.42 -1.64 18.87
C ARG A 106 -9.98 -0.50 19.74
N ALA A 107 -9.23 0.59 19.89
CA ALA A 107 -9.62 1.73 20.71
C ALA A 107 -10.75 2.55 20.05
N ALA A 108 -10.76 2.65 18.72
CA ALA A 108 -11.79 3.39 17.98
C ALA A 108 -13.11 2.64 17.82
N ARG A 109 -13.15 1.33 18.10
CA ARG A 109 -14.34 0.50 17.85
C ARG A 109 -15.60 1.08 18.48
N GLY A 110 -15.58 1.36 19.79
CA GLY A 110 -16.76 1.89 20.49
C GLY A 110 -17.26 3.21 19.93
N SER A 111 -16.35 4.13 19.59
CA SER A 111 -16.69 5.43 19.01
C SER A 111 -17.24 5.31 17.58
N LEU A 112 -16.64 4.41 16.76
CA LEU A 112 -17.11 4.15 15.40
C LEU A 112 -18.46 3.42 15.41
N ASP A 113 -18.65 2.43 16.28
CA ASP A 113 -19.92 1.71 16.41
C ASP A 113 -21.04 2.65 16.87
N ALA A 114 -20.77 3.57 17.82
CA ALA A 114 -21.74 4.58 18.23
C ALA A 114 -22.11 5.56 17.11
N LEU A 115 -21.11 6.01 16.34
CA LEU A 115 -21.33 6.87 15.18
C LEU A 115 -22.15 6.13 14.09
N CYS A 116 -21.82 4.88 13.82
CA CYS A 116 -22.54 4.05 12.85
C CYS A 116 -23.98 3.81 13.27
N ALA A 117 -24.23 3.51 14.55
CA ALA A 117 -25.58 3.32 15.09
C ALA A 117 -26.41 4.60 14.96
N LEU A 118 -25.83 5.77 15.24
CA LEU A 118 -26.49 7.06 15.10
C LEU A 118 -26.89 7.36 13.65
N LEU A 119 -26.05 6.97 12.70
CA LEU A 119 -26.25 7.21 11.26
C LEU A 119 -27.02 6.08 10.56
N GLY A 120 -27.32 4.98 11.25
CA GLY A 120 -27.97 3.81 10.64
C GLY A 120 -27.11 3.10 9.60
N ILE A 121 -25.76 3.16 9.73
CA ILE A 121 -24.81 2.55 8.82
C ILE A 121 -24.08 1.38 9.49
N THR A 122 -23.52 0.49 8.67
CA THR A 122 -22.67 -0.62 9.15
C THR A 122 -21.32 -0.52 8.48
N LEU A 123 -20.24 -0.62 9.26
CA LEU A 123 -18.88 -0.71 8.76
C LEU A 123 -18.43 -2.17 8.75
N ASP A 124 -18.29 -2.73 7.57
CA ASP A 124 -17.68 -4.05 7.41
C ASP A 124 -16.15 -3.92 7.33
N THR A 125 -15.50 -4.01 8.48
CA THR A 125 -14.02 -3.96 8.57
C THR A 125 -13.34 -5.12 7.82
N GLY A 126 -14.06 -6.20 7.53
CA GLY A 126 -13.58 -7.31 6.69
C GLY A 126 -13.37 -6.85 5.25
N GLN A 127 -14.31 -6.11 4.69
CA GLN A 127 -14.18 -5.53 3.34
C GLN A 127 -13.04 -4.51 3.25
N VAL A 128 -12.89 -3.63 4.24
CA VAL A 128 -11.74 -2.68 4.27
C VAL A 128 -10.43 -3.46 4.27
N ARG A 129 -10.33 -4.51 5.07
CA ARG A 129 -9.14 -5.36 5.15
C ARG A 129 -8.86 -6.08 3.83
N GLU A 130 -9.89 -6.59 3.16
CA GLU A 130 -9.77 -7.23 1.83
C GLU A 130 -9.25 -6.22 0.79
N ILE A 131 -9.85 -5.03 0.70
CA ILE A 131 -9.44 -3.97 -0.21
C ILE A 131 -7.99 -3.56 0.06
N MET A 132 -7.64 -3.28 1.31
CA MET A 132 -6.29 -2.89 1.68
C MET A 132 -5.30 -4.04 1.44
N GLY A 133 -5.68 -5.30 1.69
CA GLY A 133 -4.87 -6.47 1.40
C GLY A 133 -4.55 -6.60 -0.09
N ALA A 134 -5.52 -6.35 -0.97
CA ALA A 134 -5.31 -6.32 -2.43
C ALA A 134 -4.30 -5.25 -2.86
N HIS A 135 -4.16 -4.18 -2.05
CA HIS A 135 -3.20 -3.09 -2.25
C HIS A 135 -1.96 -3.19 -1.36
N ARG A 136 -1.68 -4.34 -0.76
CA ARG A 136 -0.54 -4.56 0.16
C ARG A 136 -0.53 -3.59 1.35
N GLY A 137 -1.69 -3.23 1.84
CA GLY A 137 -1.84 -2.29 2.94
C GLY A 137 -1.53 -0.83 2.59
N CYS A 138 -1.34 -0.50 1.32
CA CYS A 138 -0.98 0.85 0.88
C CYS A 138 -1.72 1.21 -0.41
N ALA A 139 -2.71 2.09 -0.32
CA ALA A 139 -3.53 2.53 -1.46
C ALA A 139 -3.50 4.06 -1.60
N LEU A 140 -3.65 4.54 -2.83
CA LEU A 140 -3.57 5.96 -3.17
C LEU A 140 -4.83 6.39 -3.90
N ILE A 141 -5.51 7.40 -3.39
CA ILE A 141 -6.73 7.99 -3.97
C ILE A 141 -6.36 9.33 -4.63
N ARG A 142 -6.72 9.51 -5.90
CA ARG A 142 -6.47 10.74 -6.68
C ARG A 142 -7.64 11.08 -7.58
N GLY A 143 -7.84 12.39 -7.77
CA GLY A 143 -8.73 12.90 -8.82
C GLY A 143 -10.17 12.46 -8.68
N THR A 144 -10.65 12.28 -7.45
CA THR A 144 -12.06 12.01 -7.19
C THR A 144 -12.80 13.26 -6.80
N ALA A 145 -14.07 13.34 -7.15
CA ALA A 145 -14.96 14.41 -6.69
C ALA A 145 -15.02 14.48 -5.17
N TRP A 146 -15.01 13.32 -4.49
CA TRP A 146 -14.96 13.25 -3.04
C TRP A 146 -13.67 13.83 -2.46
N GLY A 147 -12.51 13.44 -3.01
CA GLY A 147 -11.22 13.97 -2.57
C GLY A 147 -11.11 15.47 -2.80
N ASP A 148 -11.56 15.95 -3.95
CA ASP A 148 -11.56 17.38 -4.27
C ASP A 148 -12.43 18.19 -3.32
N ALA A 149 -13.61 17.68 -2.96
CA ALA A 149 -14.48 18.31 -1.96
C ALA A 149 -13.82 18.37 -0.57
N VAL A 150 -13.14 17.30 -0.15
CA VAL A 150 -12.40 17.25 1.12
C VAL A 150 -11.31 18.30 1.15
N PHE A 151 -10.46 18.38 0.11
CA PHE A 151 -9.38 19.37 0.06
C PHE A 151 -9.89 20.79 0.00
N SER A 152 -10.96 21.06 -0.77
CA SER A 152 -11.58 22.38 -0.86
C SER A 152 -12.17 22.85 0.47
N ALA A 153 -12.74 21.95 1.24
CA ALA A 153 -13.22 22.27 2.59
C ALA A 153 -12.06 22.53 3.56
N LEU A 154 -10.99 21.70 3.52
CA LEU A 154 -9.82 21.88 4.38
C LEU A 154 -9.10 23.21 4.18
N GLU A 155 -9.17 23.78 2.98
CA GLU A 155 -8.58 25.09 2.68
C GLU A 155 -9.35 26.23 3.37
N LYS A 156 -10.66 26.06 3.62
CA LYS A 156 -11.55 27.07 4.20
C LYS A 156 -11.67 26.97 5.72
N LEU A 157 -11.42 25.79 6.30
CA LEU A 157 -11.57 25.54 7.72
C LEU A 157 -10.42 26.14 8.54
N SER A 158 -10.76 26.66 9.72
CA SER A 158 -9.77 27.09 10.72
C SER A 158 -8.99 25.87 11.28
N PRO A 159 -7.77 26.08 11.80
CA PRO A 159 -6.99 24.98 12.39
C PRO A 159 -7.73 24.17 13.44
N GLY A 160 -8.54 24.82 14.29
CA GLY A 160 -9.32 24.15 15.34
C GLY A 160 -10.42 23.22 14.82
N GLU A 161 -10.99 23.52 13.66
CA GLU A 161 -12.08 22.73 13.06
C GLU A 161 -11.58 21.54 12.26
N ARG A 162 -10.35 21.60 11.73
CA ARG A 162 -9.80 20.59 10.83
C ARG A 162 -9.70 19.21 11.46
N GLY A 163 -9.38 19.13 12.76
CA GLY A 163 -9.25 17.85 13.46
C GLY A 163 -10.53 17.03 13.40
N SER A 164 -11.65 17.61 13.86
CA SER A 164 -12.96 16.94 13.85
C SER A 164 -13.46 16.66 12.44
N TYR A 165 -13.26 17.61 11.51
CA TYR A 165 -13.62 17.42 10.10
C TYR A 165 -12.87 16.24 9.48
N CYS A 166 -11.55 16.13 9.70
CA CYS A 166 -10.75 15.03 9.14
C CYS A 166 -11.12 13.68 9.74
N ALA A 167 -11.44 13.63 11.03
CA ALA A 167 -11.93 12.40 11.67
C ALA A 167 -13.27 11.94 11.07
N LEU A 168 -14.20 12.87 10.84
CA LEU A 168 -15.46 12.58 10.18
C LEU A 168 -15.24 12.08 8.73
N LYS A 169 -14.32 12.71 8.00
CA LYS A 169 -13.97 12.28 6.63
C LYS A 169 -13.26 10.93 6.59
N ALA A 170 -12.51 10.55 7.62
CA ALA A 170 -11.94 9.20 7.73
C ALA A 170 -13.05 8.15 7.95
N ALA A 171 -14.03 8.43 8.80
CA ALA A 171 -15.18 7.54 9.00
C ALA A 171 -16.03 7.41 7.73
N GLU A 172 -16.30 8.52 7.03
CA GLU A 172 -16.97 8.52 5.73
C GLU A 172 -16.20 7.70 4.68
N LEU A 173 -14.88 7.87 4.61
CA LEU A 173 -14.05 7.10 3.69
C LEU A 173 -14.10 5.60 3.98
N LEU A 174 -14.03 5.19 5.25
CA LEU A 174 -14.19 3.80 5.64
C LEU A 174 -15.54 3.24 5.18
N TYR A 175 -16.61 3.99 5.35
CA TYR A 175 -17.95 3.62 4.86
C TYR A 175 -17.98 3.50 3.32
N LEU A 176 -17.43 4.48 2.59
CA LEU A 176 -17.37 4.45 1.13
C LEU A 176 -16.54 3.28 0.60
N LEU A 177 -15.48 2.89 1.30
CA LEU A 177 -14.70 1.68 1.00
C LEU A 177 -15.54 0.42 1.21
N CYS A 178 -16.26 0.31 2.33
CA CYS A 178 -17.14 -0.82 2.62
C CYS A 178 -18.23 -0.99 1.55
N CYS A 179 -18.82 0.11 1.10
CA CYS A 179 -19.86 0.11 0.08
C CYS A 179 -19.34 -0.03 -1.35
N ARG A 180 -18.02 -0.11 -1.55
CA ARG A 180 -17.38 -0.04 -2.88
C ARG A 180 -17.93 1.11 -3.72
N SER A 181 -18.07 2.27 -3.10
CA SER A 181 -18.74 3.43 -3.67
C SER A 181 -18.12 3.89 -4.99
N PRO A 182 -18.94 4.20 -6.02
CA PRO A 182 -18.43 4.77 -7.27
C PRO A 182 -17.78 6.15 -7.08
N LEU A 183 -18.02 6.85 -5.96
CA LEU A 183 -17.34 8.11 -5.62
C LEU A 183 -15.82 7.95 -5.47
N LEU A 184 -15.35 6.75 -5.20
CA LEU A 184 -13.93 6.39 -5.14
C LEU A 184 -13.45 5.72 -6.44
N THR A 185 -14.34 5.47 -7.41
CA THR A 185 -13.98 4.81 -8.68
C THR A 185 -13.17 5.77 -9.56
N GLY A 186 -12.05 5.29 -10.08
CA GLY A 186 -11.12 6.09 -10.88
C GLY A 186 -10.01 6.76 -10.07
N ALA A 187 -10.11 6.74 -8.75
CA ALA A 187 -9.20 7.39 -7.82
C ALA A 187 -8.09 6.54 -7.29
N VAL A 188 -8.26 5.27 -7.29
CA VAL A 188 -7.15 4.37 -7.01
C VAL A 188 -6.39 4.31 -8.34
N PRO A 189 -5.22 4.99 -8.50
CA PRO A 189 -4.25 4.37 -9.32
C PRO A 189 -3.91 3.13 -8.51
N SER A 190 -4.83 2.19 -8.67
CA SER A 190 -4.50 0.86 -8.34
C SER A 190 -3.06 0.73 -8.82
N VAL A 191 -2.36 0.14 -8.06
CA VAL A 191 -1.78 -1.10 -8.47
C VAL A 191 -2.90 -1.94 -9.13
N TYR A 192 -3.73 -1.33 -10.00
CA TYR A 192 -4.82 -1.97 -10.69
C TYR A 192 -4.22 -2.65 -11.91
N CYS A 193 -3.94 -3.91 -11.74
CA CYS A 193 -4.04 -4.79 -12.88
C CYS A 193 -5.56 -4.94 -13.12
N ASP A 194 -6.00 -4.73 -14.34
CA ASP A 194 -7.30 -5.19 -14.81
C ASP A 194 -7.57 -6.57 -14.15
N PRO A 195 -8.73 -6.84 -13.57
CA PRO A 195 -9.03 -8.13 -12.95
C PRO A 195 -8.62 -9.31 -13.83
N ARG A 196 -8.83 -9.23 -15.14
CA ARG A 196 -8.37 -10.21 -16.14
C ARG A 196 -6.85 -10.30 -16.20
N GLN A 197 -6.15 -9.15 -16.15
CA GLN A 197 -4.68 -9.12 -16.16
C GLN A 197 -4.10 -9.62 -14.82
N SER A 198 -4.77 -9.35 -13.70
CA SER A 198 -4.37 -9.87 -12.39
C SER A 198 -4.57 -11.38 -12.32
N GLU A 199 -5.67 -11.88 -12.85
CA GLU A 199 -5.94 -13.31 -12.95
C GLU A 199 -4.95 -14.02 -13.86
N ALA A 200 -4.68 -13.46 -15.04
CA ALA A 200 -3.65 -13.96 -15.95
C ALA A 200 -2.24 -13.96 -15.31
N ALA A 201 -1.90 -12.92 -14.54
CA ALA A 201 -0.61 -12.86 -13.85
C ALA A 201 -0.52 -13.85 -12.67
N ARG A 202 -1.62 -14.16 -11.98
CA ARG A 202 -1.69 -15.22 -10.97
C ARG A 202 -1.57 -16.60 -11.61
N ALA A 203 -2.32 -16.85 -12.68
CA ALA A 203 -2.23 -18.09 -13.42
C ALA A 203 -0.81 -18.32 -13.99
N ALA A 204 -0.15 -17.26 -14.47
CA ALA A 204 1.26 -17.32 -14.90
C ALA A 204 2.20 -17.64 -13.73
N HIS A 205 1.97 -17.07 -12.53
CA HIS A 205 2.73 -17.41 -11.33
C HIS A 205 2.56 -18.88 -10.94
N ASP A 206 1.33 -19.37 -10.87
CA ASP A 206 1.03 -20.73 -10.45
C ASP A 206 1.62 -21.75 -11.44
N TYR A 207 1.54 -21.44 -12.73
CA TYR A 207 2.21 -22.21 -13.77
C TYR A 207 3.74 -22.23 -13.59
N MET A 208 4.35 -21.09 -13.33
CA MET A 208 5.79 -20.99 -13.05
C MET A 208 6.21 -21.84 -11.84
N MET A 209 5.39 -21.86 -10.78
CA MET A 209 5.72 -22.62 -9.56
C MET A 209 5.61 -24.13 -9.75
N THR A 210 4.78 -24.58 -10.68
CA THR A 210 4.62 -26.01 -11.00
C THR A 210 5.56 -26.52 -12.08
N HIS A 211 6.23 -25.62 -12.82
CA HIS A 211 7.10 -25.95 -13.97
C HIS A 211 8.44 -25.23 -13.87
N LEU A 212 9.09 -25.30 -12.70
CA LEU A 212 10.37 -24.60 -12.45
C LEU A 212 11.51 -25.09 -13.35
N ASP A 213 11.42 -26.30 -13.87
CA ASP A 213 12.33 -26.98 -14.78
C ASP A 213 12.21 -26.50 -16.24
N GLU A 214 11.10 -25.84 -16.61
CA GLU A 214 10.90 -25.37 -17.98
C GLU A 214 11.58 -24.02 -18.25
N GLN A 215 12.01 -23.83 -19.50
CA GLN A 215 12.53 -22.55 -19.95
C GLN A 215 11.38 -21.55 -20.19
N MET A 216 11.20 -20.63 -19.23
CA MET A 216 10.11 -19.68 -19.25
C MET A 216 10.57 -18.28 -19.62
N THR A 217 10.12 -17.80 -20.78
CA THR A 217 10.30 -16.41 -21.18
C THR A 217 9.00 -15.64 -20.95
N ILE A 218 9.13 -14.31 -20.87
CA ILE A 218 7.96 -13.43 -20.74
C ILE A 218 7.01 -13.57 -21.95
N GLN A 219 7.55 -13.83 -23.12
CA GLN A 219 6.79 -14.04 -24.35
C GLN A 219 5.96 -15.31 -24.28
N VAL A 220 6.54 -16.43 -23.82
CA VAL A 220 5.84 -17.70 -23.65
C VAL A 220 4.67 -17.55 -22.69
N LEU A 221 4.91 -16.96 -21.51
CA LEU A 221 3.87 -16.74 -20.53
C LEU A 221 2.79 -15.75 -21.01
N SER A 222 3.19 -14.69 -21.70
CA SER A 222 2.26 -13.71 -22.29
C SER A 222 1.31 -14.36 -23.29
N SER A 223 1.85 -15.18 -24.19
CA SER A 223 1.05 -15.89 -25.19
C SER A 223 0.13 -16.92 -24.53
N ARG A 224 0.64 -17.69 -23.56
CA ARG A 224 -0.12 -18.74 -22.87
C ARG A 224 -1.32 -18.21 -22.09
N PHE A 225 -1.14 -17.05 -21.43
CA PHE A 225 -2.17 -16.43 -20.58
C PHE A 225 -2.89 -15.25 -21.23
N HIS A 226 -2.71 -15.07 -22.55
CA HIS A 226 -3.40 -14.02 -23.35
C HIS A 226 -3.26 -12.60 -22.75
N ILE A 227 -2.08 -12.27 -22.27
CA ILE A 227 -1.75 -10.96 -21.69
C ILE A 227 -0.54 -10.37 -22.43
N SER A 228 -0.52 -9.05 -22.64
CA SER A 228 0.65 -8.43 -23.27
C SER A 228 1.90 -8.54 -22.38
N PRO A 229 3.12 -8.66 -22.94
CA PRO A 229 4.37 -8.72 -22.16
C PRO A 229 4.53 -7.56 -21.18
N THR A 230 4.14 -6.35 -21.59
CA THR A 230 4.20 -5.15 -20.74
C THR A 230 3.21 -5.22 -19.58
N ALA A 231 1.98 -5.66 -19.85
CA ALA A 231 0.96 -5.82 -18.81
C ALA A 231 1.35 -6.93 -17.83
N LEU A 232 1.85 -8.09 -18.32
CA LEU A 232 2.32 -9.18 -17.47
C LEU A 232 3.48 -8.74 -16.57
N LYS A 233 4.51 -8.08 -17.09
CA LYS A 233 5.63 -7.52 -16.29
C LYS A 233 5.12 -6.59 -15.20
N SER A 234 4.25 -5.66 -15.59
CA SER A 234 3.68 -4.67 -14.68
C SER A 234 2.83 -5.32 -13.59
N CYS A 235 1.88 -6.19 -13.96
CA CYS A 235 1.01 -6.88 -13.01
C CYS A 235 1.75 -7.86 -12.11
N PHE A 236 2.67 -8.65 -12.68
CA PHE A 236 3.47 -9.60 -11.91
C PHE A 236 4.33 -8.91 -10.85
N ARG A 237 5.06 -7.86 -11.23
CA ARG A 237 5.85 -7.06 -10.28
C ARG A 237 4.97 -6.43 -9.19
N ARG A 238 3.75 -6.05 -9.54
CA ARG A 238 2.76 -5.49 -8.61
C ARG A 238 2.21 -6.51 -7.63
N LEU A 239 1.88 -7.72 -8.11
CA LEU A 239 1.31 -8.79 -7.28
C LEU A 239 2.36 -9.45 -6.38
N TYR A 240 3.57 -9.67 -6.90
CA TYR A 240 4.60 -10.47 -6.22
C TYR A 240 5.83 -9.66 -5.76
N GLY A 241 5.87 -8.36 -6.02
CA GLY A 241 6.88 -7.43 -5.51
C GLY A 241 8.23 -7.46 -6.21
N LYS A 242 8.48 -8.47 -7.04
CA LYS A 242 9.74 -8.64 -7.80
C LYS A 242 9.45 -8.79 -9.28
N PRO A 243 10.38 -8.39 -10.17
CA PRO A 243 10.27 -8.76 -11.57
C PRO A 243 10.16 -10.27 -11.73
N LEU A 244 9.38 -10.72 -12.73
CA LEU A 244 9.09 -12.13 -13.00
C LEU A 244 10.36 -12.98 -13.05
N HIS A 245 11.38 -12.56 -13.79
CA HIS A 245 12.66 -13.26 -13.89
C HIS A 245 13.35 -13.42 -12.52
N GLN A 246 13.41 -12.38 -11.70
CA GLN A 246 14.02 -12.46 -10.37
C GLN A 246 13.22 -13.36 -9.42
N TYR A 247 11.89 -13.37 -9.57
CA TYR A 247 11.03 -14.26 -8.80
C TYR A 247 11.26 -15.72 -9.16
N LEU A 248 11.32 -16.04 -10.47
CA LEU A 248 11.59 -17.38 -10.97
C LEU A 248 12.97 -17.88 -10.53
N LEU A 249 14.00 -17.03 -10.65
CA LEU A 249 15.36 -17.37 -10.20
C LEU A 249 15.38 -17.69 -8.69
N ALA A 250 14.74 -16.86 -7.88
CA ALA A 250 14.67 -17.10 -6.43
C ALA A 250 13.87 -18.37 -6.07
N ALA A 251 12.86 -18.74 -6.85
CA ALA A 251 12.12 -19.99 -6.66
C ALA A 251 12.97 -21.21 -7.02
N ARG A 252 13.71 -21.15 -8.13
CA ARG A 252 14.66 -22.19 -8.54
C ARG A 252 15.77 -22.39 -7.52
N MET A 253 16.37 -21.30 -7.03
CA MET A 253 17.41 -21.40 -6.01
C MET A 253 16.92 -22.07 -4.71
N ARG A 254 15.70 -21.76 -4.27
CA ARG A 254 15.10 -22.44 -3.12
C ARG A 254 14.85 -23.93 -3.38
N ARG A 255 14.37 -24.26 -4.58
CA ARG A 255 14.17 -25.66 -4.97
C ARG A 255 15.48 -26.43 -5.03
N ALA A 256 16.54 -25.83 -5.57
CA ALA A 256 17.88 -26.41 -5.58
C ALA A 256 18.42 -26.64 -4.15
N GLU A 257 18.25 -25.67 -3.27
CA GLU A 257 18.61 -25.78 -1.84
C GLU A 257 17.85 -26.93 -1.15
N GLU A 258 16.55 -27.04 -1.38
CA GLU A 258 15.74 -28.16 -0.86
C GLU A 258 16.26 -29.51 -1.36
N LEU A 259 16.52 -29.65 -2.66
CA LEU A 259 17.04 -30.89 -3.25
C LEU A 259 18.41 -31.27 -2.67
N LEU A 260 19.31 -30.31 -2.53
CA LEU A 260 20.65 -30.54 -1.97
C LEU A 260 20.62 -30.92 -0.48
N THR A 261 19.61 -30.44 0.25
CA THR A 261 19.48 -30.73 1.70
C THR A 261 18.68 -31.98 2.01
N THR A 262 17.74 -32.37 1.14
CA THR A 262 16.83 -33.49 1.36
C THR A 262 17.20 -34.77 0.58
N THR A 263 18.11 -34.66 -0.40
CA THR A 263 18.51 -35.79 -1.27
C THR A 263 20.04 -35.94 -1.32
N SER A 264 20.50 -37.05 -1.83
CA SER A 264 21.93 -37.31 -2.07
C SER A 264 22.41 -36.89 -3.48
N LEU A 265 21.64 -36.05 -4.17
CA LEU A 265 21.98 -35.59 -5.50
C LEU A 265 23.20 -34.66 -5.48
N SER A 266 24.11 -34.84 -6.45
CA SER A 266 25.24 -33.95 -6.62
C SER A 266 24.79 -32.60 -7.20
N ILE A 267 25.57 -31.53 -6.98
CA ILE A 267 25.32 -30.19 -7.55
C ILE A 267 25.08 -30.26 -9.07
N LEU A 268 25.84 -31.11 -9.79
CA LEU A 268 25.69 -31.32 -11.23
C LEU A 268 24.33 -31.94 -11.59
N GLN A 269 23.87 -32.91 -10.81
CA GLN A 269 22.56 -33.53 -11.00
C GLN A 269 21.40 -32.57 -10.68
N VAL A 270 21.54 -31.76 -9.63
CA VAL A 270 20.55 -30.71 -9.31
C VAL A 270 20.53 -29.64 -10.41
N ALA A 271 21.70 -29.20 -10.90
CA ALA A 271 21.79 -28.26 -12.01
C ALA A 271 21.20 -28.83 -13.32
N ALA A 272 21.37 -30.13 -13.59
CA ALA A 272 20.76 -30.79 -14.73
C ALA A 272 19.24 -30.95 -14.60
N ALA A 273 18.74 -31.17 -13.38
CA ALA A 273 17.29 -31.19 -13.11
C ALA A 273 16.64 -29.80 -13.30
N ASP A 274 17.39 -28.73 -13.04
CA ASP A 274 16.96 -27.34 -13.29
C ASP A 274 17.23 -26.89 -14.75
N THR A 275 18.07 -27.61 -15.50
CA THR A 275 18.57 -27.21 -16.86
C THR A 275 18.14 -28.13 -17.98
N ASN A 276 17.23 -29.08 -17.80
CA ASN A 276 16.70 -29.88 -18.91
C ASN A 276 15.96 -29.05 -20.01
N ALA A 277 16.26 -27.77 -20.06
CA ALA A 277 15.74 -26.80 -21.03
C ALA A 277 16.79 -26.27 -22.00
N THR A 278 17.99 -26.84 -22.09
CA THR A 278 19.04 -26.28 -22.96
C THR A 278 19.50 -27.19 -24.10
N GLU A 279 18.87 -28.34 -24.33
CA GLU A 279 19.17 -29.15 -25.53
C GLU A 279 17.87 -29.71 -26.14
N THR A 280 17.28 -28.96 -27.04
CA THR A 280 16.74 -29.41 -28.37
C THR A 280 16.43 -28.18 -29.20
#